data_53cd7528dfd8ed9961e2f35918569e06
#
_entry.id   53cd7528dfd8ed9961e2f35918569e06
#
_cell.length_a   1.000
_cell.length_b   1.000
_cell.length_c   1.000
_cell.angle_alpha   90.00
_cell.angle_beta   90.00
_cell.angle_gamma   90.00
#
_symmetry.space_group_name_H-M   'P 1'
#
loop_
_entity.id
_entity.type
_entity.pdbx_description
1 polymer ?
#
loop_
_entity_poly.entity_id
_entity_poly.type
_entity_poly.pdbx_seq_one_letter_code
_entity_poly.pdbx_strand_id
1 'polypeptide(L)'
;MDAQSEKKVTINQVASYCGVSKTTISRFLNGKYENMSAETKEKISAAVKALNYRPDRSAQRLKASRTMLIGCVIGDISSPFSALLLKGITSVCEESGYQVLFADSRESARREKRALRGFLDNRVDGLIVNTCGSNDEYLLELQERGIPLVLADRPLMEPGLIDTVCSRNQENAAECTRLLLSQGYEHVAFFSETIAKIAPRELRCKGYADTVTESGAAPEIYEIN
;
A
#
# COMPACT_ATOMS: atom_id res chain seq x y z
N MET A 1 -27.43 -28.65 -9.57
CA MET A 1 -26.27 -29.08 -8.75
C MET A 1 -26.23 -28.16 -7.54
N ASP A 2 -26.83 -28.68 -6.46
CA ASP A 2 -26.91 -27.90 -5.20
C ASP A 2 -25.52 -27.76 -4.59
N ALA A 3 -25.03 -26.51 -4.51
CA ALA A 3 -23.87 -26.17 -3.71
C ALA A 3 -24.28 -26.31 -2.24
N GLN A 4 -24.01 -27.47 -1.63
CA GLN A 4 -24.08 -27.64 -0.19
C GLN A 4 -23.15 -26.61 0.45
N SER A 5 -23.74 -25.62 1.10
CA SER A 5 -23.03 -24.71 1.99
C SER A 5 -22.35 -25.53 3.09
N GLU A 6 -21.06 -25.83 2.93
CA GLU A 6 -20.26 -26.45 3.99
C GLU A 6 -20.38 -25.58 5.25
N LYS A 7 -21.04 -26.09 6.26
CA LYS A 7 -21.25 -25.40 7.54
C LYS A 7 -19.88 -25.14 8.18
N LYS A 8 -19.38 -23.91 8.08
CA LYS A 8 -18.08 -23.49 8.60
C LYS A 8 -17.97 -23.85 10.08
N VAL A 9 -16.97 -24.67 10.43
CA VAL A 9 -16.73 -25.08 11.82
C VAL A 9 -16.45 -23.85 12.68
N THR A 10 -17.07 -23.79 13.85
CA THR A 10 -16.94 -22.66 14.77
C THR A 10 -15.96 -22.96 15.90
N ILE A 11 -15.41 -21.92 16.52
CA ILE A 11 -14.51 -22.08 17.69
C ILE A 11 -15.21 -22.81 18.86
N ASN A 12 -16.53 -22.70 18.98
CA ASN A 12 -17.31 -23.40 20.01
C ASN A 12 -17.33 -24.93 19.74
N GLN A 13 -17.42 -25.33 18.49
CA GLN A 13 -17.37 -26.77 18.11
C GLN A 13 -15.98 -27.35 18.38
N VAL A 14 -14.89 -26.60 18.10
CA VAL A 14 -13.53 -27.04 18.45
C VAL A 14 -13.38 -27.15 19.98
N ALA A 15 -13.89 -26.19 20.73
CA ALA A 15 -13.84 -26.19 22.19
C ALA A 15 -14.58 -27.42 22.77
N SER A 16 -15.79 -27.70 22.26
CA SER A 16 -16.57 -28.89 22.65
C SER A 16 -15.85 -30.19 22.29
N TYR A 17 -15.27 -30.27 21.11
CA TYR A 17 -14.51 -31.45 20.66
C TYR A 17 -13.28 -31.73 21.54
N CYS A 18 -12.59 -30.71 22.00
CA CYS A 18 -11.45 -30.83 22.89
C CYS A 18 -11.81 -30.92 24.38
N GLY A 19 -13.06 -30.67 24.78
CA GLY A 19 -13.44 -30.59 26.19
C GLY A 19 -12.75 -29.45 26.94
N VAL A 20 -12.46 -28.32 26.25
CA VAL A 20 -11.83 -27.14 26.86
C VAL A 20 -12.66 -25.89 26.63
N SER A 21 -12.35 -24.81 27.34
CA SER A 21 -13.06 -23.55 27.18
C SER A 21 -12.72 -22.87 25.84
N LYS A 22 -13.67 -22.09 25.30
CA LYS A 22 -13.42 -21.21 24.13
C LYS A 22 -12.20 -20.31 24.33
N THR A 23 -11.99 -19.83 25.56
CA THR A 23 -10.84 -19.01 25.93
C THR A 23 -9.53 -19.76 25.76
N THR A 24 -9.49 -21.06 26.11
CA THR A 24 -8.32 -21.92 25.94
C THR A 24 -7.98 -22.11 24.47
N ILE A 25 -8.99 -22.38 23.62
CA ILE A 25 -8.80 -22.43 22.17
C ILE A 25 -8.29 -21.10 21.62
N SER A 26 -8.88 -19.98 22.05
CA SER A 26 -8.45 -18.65 21.63
C SER A 26 -6.98 -18.35 22.02
N ARG A 27 -6.56 -18.73 23.21
CA ARG A 27 -5.15 -18.59 23.66
C ARG A 27 -4.22 -19.43 22.79
N PHE A 28 -4.59 -20.67 22.51
CA PHE A 28 -3.81 -21.56 21.63
C PHE A 28 -3.61 -20.96 20.23
N LEU A 29 -4.70 -20.48 19.61
CA LEU A 29 -4.67 -19.89 18.27
C LEU A 29 -3.84 -18.59 18.19
N ASN A 30 -3.72 -17.88 19.30
CA ASN A 30 -2.92 -16.63 19.42
C ASN A 30 -1.50 -16.87 19.96
N GLY A 31 -1.03 -18.12 20.03
CA GLY A 31 0.33 -18.43 20.48
C GLY A 31 0.60 -18.20 21.98
N LYS A 32 -0.44 -17.96 22.79
CA LYS A 32 -0.34 -17.70 24.24
C LYS A 32 -0.37 -19.03 25.01
N TYR A 33 0.78 -19.69 25.13
CA TYR A 33 0.92 -21.02 25.71
C TYR A 33 1.30 -21.05 27.19
N GLU A 34 1.55 -19.90 27.82
CA GLU A 34 2.16 -19.75 29.16
C GLU A 34 1.47 -20.56 30.28
N ASN A 35 0.17 -20.82 30.15
CA ASN A 35 -0.62 -21.60 31.11
C ASN A 35 -1.30 -22.81 30.46
N MET A 36 -0.67 -23.45 29.48
CA MET A 36 -1.24 -24.57 28.74
C MET A 36 -0.33 -25.80 28.81
N SER A 37 -0.86 -26.94 29.32
CA SER A 37 -0.08 -28.17 29.32
C SER A 37 0.25 -28.66 27.90
N ALA A 38 1.34 -29.41 27.76
CA ALA A 38 1.72 -30.01 26.48
C ALA A 38 0.62 -30.90 25.91
N GLU A 39 -0.03 -31.70 26.77
CA GLU A 39 -1.18 -32.57 26.40
C GLU A 39 -2.34 -31.74 25.84
N THR A 40 -2.70 -30.63 26.49
CA THR A 40 -3.79 -29.76 26.02
C THR A 40 -3.43 -29.12 24.68
N LYS A 41 -2.18 -28.74 24.48
CA LYS A 41 -1.70 -28.15 23.23
C LYS A 41 -1.78 -29.15 22.07
N GLU A 42 -1.36 -30.39 22.29
CA GLU A 42 -1.43 -31.47 21.29
C GLU A 42 -2.88 -31.79 20.94
N LYS A 43 -3.75 -31.92 21.94
CA LYS A 43 -5.17 -32.18 21.78
C LYS A 43 -5.87 -31.13 20.94
N ILE A 44 -5.60 -29.84 21.20
CA ILE A 44 -6.16 -28.74 20.41
C ILE A 44 -5.60 -28.75 18.99
N SER A 45 -4.29 -28.96 18.81
CA SER A 45 -3.65 -29.03 17.50
C SER A 45 -4.26 -30.13 16.64
N ALA A 46 -4.47 -31.34 17.21
CA ALA A 46 -5.11 -32.45 16.53
C ALA A 46 -6.56 -32.15 16.13
N ALA A 47 -7.33 -31.53 17.03
CA ALA A 47 -8.72 -31.15 16.78
C ALA A 47 -8.85 -30.08 15.68
N VAL A 48 -7.99 -29.06 15.68
CA VAL A 48 -7.95 -28.02 14.64
C VAL A 48 -7.71 -28.64 13.26
N LYS A 49 -6.76 -29.61 13.18
CA LYS A 49 -6.48 -30.33 11.93
C LYS A 49 -7.64 -31.25 11.53
N ALA A 50 -8.16 -32.07 12.45
CA ALA A 50 -9.24 -33.03 12.18
C ALA A 50 -10.53 -32.33 11.70
N LEU A 51 -10.87 -31.19 12.29
CA LEU A 51 -12.05 -30.40 11.95
C LEU A 51 -11.81 -29.41 10.80
N ASN A 52 -10.61 -29.37 10.22
CA ASN A 52 -10.19 -28.36 9.25
C ASN A 52 -10.59 -26.94 9.68
N TYR A 53 -10.48 -26.66 11.00
CA TYR A 53 -10.90 -25.39 11.56
C TYR A 53 -9.95 -24.29 11.14
N ARG A 54 -10.49 -23.27 10.52
CA ARG A 54 -9.78 -22.02 10.24
C ARG A 54 -10.37 -20.91 11.09
N PRO A 55 -9.55 -20.24 11.92
CA PRO A 55 -10.03 -19.10 12.70
C PRO A 55 -10.73 -18.09 11.80
N ASP A 56 -11.90 -17.63 12.19
CA ASP A 56 -12.57 -16.53 11.51
C ASP A 56 -11.87 -15.22 11.90
N ARG A 57 -10.95 -14.79 11.05
CA ARG A 57 -10.22 -13.54 11.25
C ARG A 57 -11.16 -12.34 11.32
N SER A 58 -12.33 -12.39 10.67
CA SER A 58 -13.34 -11.33 10.74
C SER A 58 -13.93 -11.20 12.15
N ALA A 59 -14.22 -12.34 12.82
CA ALA A 59 -14.70 -12.34 14.19
C ALA A 59 -13.63 -11.93 15.24
N GLN A 60 -12.36 -12.23 14.94
CA GLN A 60 -11.23 -11.77 15.77
C GLN A 60 -10.98 -10.26 15.57
N ARG A 61 -11.08 -9.77 14.34
CA ARG A 61 -10.97 -8.35 13.97
C ARG A 61 -12.06 -7.48 14.57
N LEU A 62 -13.28 -8.01 14.76
CA LEU A 62 -14.37 -7.31 15.46
C LEU A 62 -14.09 -7.08 16.95
N LYS A 63 -13.23 -7.88 17.59
CA LYS A 63 -12.79 -7.69 18.98
C LYS A 63 -11.50 -6.87 19.11
N ALA A 64 -10.64 -6.92 18.12
CA ALA A 64 -9.47 -6.05 18.01
C ALA A 64 -9.87 -4.80 17.23
N SER A 65 -9.58 -3.61 17.74
CA SER A 65 -9.84 -2.34 17.03
C SER A 65 -9.02 -2.18 15.73
N ARG A 66 -8.30 -3.22 15.29
CA ARG A 66 -7.43 -3.24 14.10
C ARG A 66 -7.70 -4.46 13.24
N THR A 67 -7.69 -4.25 11.92
CA THR A 67 -7.88 -5.31 10.93
C THR A 67 -6.57 -5.93 10.45
N MET A 68 -5.44 -5.30 10.73
CA MET A 68 -4.11 -5.64 10.20
C MET A 68 -4.10 -5.68 8.66
N LEU A 69 -4.86 -4.74 8.04
CA LEU A 69 -4.91 -4.53 6.61
C LEU A 69 -4.47 -3.11 6.28
N ILE A 70 -3.62 -2.96 5.28
CA ILE A 70 -3.28 -1.68 4.65
C ILE A 70 -3.84 -1.70 3.22
N GLY A 71 -4.53 -0.63 2.83
CA GLY A 71 -4.96 -0.41 1.45
C GLY A 71 -3.87 0.34 0.68
N CYS A 72 -3.44 -0.17 -0.47
CA CYS A 72 -2.45 0.45 -1.32
C CYS A 72 -3.02 0.71 -2.71
N VAL A 73 -3.11 1.98 -3.14
CA VAL A 73 -3.44 2.34 -4.51
C VAL A 73 -2.17 2.62 -5.28
N ILE A 74 -2.07 2.05 -6.47
CA ILE A 74 -0.96 2.22 -7.41
C ILE A 74 -1.49 2.83 -8.69
N GLY A 75 -0.75 3.77 -9.27
CA GLY A 75 -1.12 4.45 -10.51
C GLY A 75 -1.16 3.51 -11.71
N ASP A 76 -0.09 2.77 -11.94
CA ASP A 76 0.05 1.78 -13.01
C ASP A 76 0.98 0.64 -12.56
N ILE A 77 0.42 -0.56 -12.45
CA ILE A 77 1.17 -1.77 -12.04
C ILE A 77 2.20 -2.23 -13.10
N SER A 78 2.04 -1.84 -14.35
CA SER A 78 2.99 -2.18 -15.41
C SER A 78 4.31 -1.40 -15.32
N SER A 79 4.32 -0.30 -14.58
CA SER A 79 5.52 0.49 -14.33
C SER A 79 6.50 -0.26 -13.42
N PRO A 80 7.78 -0.41 -13.80
CA PRO A 80 8.81 -0.98 -12.94
C PRO A 80 8.94 -0.26 -11.59
N PHE A 81 8.70 1.06 -11.56
CA PHE A 81 8.68 1.85 -10.33
C PHE A 81 7.58 1.36 -9.37
N SER A 82 6.36 1.18 -9.87
CA SER A 82 5.23 0.70 -9.06
C SER A 82 5.48 -0.69 -8.49
N ALA A 83 6.10 -1.58 -9.25
CA ALA A 83 6.46 -2.92 -8.79
C ALA A 83 7.48 -2.87 -7.65
N LEU A 84 8.50 -2.01 -7.74
CA LEU A 84 9.50 -1.81 -6.68
C LEU A 84 8.88 -1.17 -5.44
N LEU A 85 8.04 -0.16 -5.62
CA LEU A 85 7.30 0.49 -4.55
C LEU A 85 6.43 -0.52 -3.77
N LEU A 86 5.62 -1.31 -4.49
CA LEU A 86 4.76 -2.33 -3.88
C LEU A 86 5.58 -3.41 -3.16
N LYS A 87 6.71 -3.83 -3.74
CA LYS A 87 7.63 -4.78 -3.10
C LYS A 87 8.15 -4.24 -1.76
N GLY A 88 8.56 -2.97 -1.71
CA GLY A 88 9.03 -2.33 -0.47
C GLY A 88 7.92 -2.24 0.59
N ILE A 89 6.72 -1.78 0.18
CA ILE A 89 5.56 -1.67 1.06
C ILE A 89 5.18 -3.04 1.65
N THR A 90 5.07 -4.07 0.80
CA THR A 90 4.68 -5.41 1.25
C THR A 90 5.69 -6.01 2.22
N SER A 91 7.00 -5.84 1.98
CA SER A 91 8.04 -6.35 2.89
C SER A 91 7.90 -5.78 4.30
N VAL A 92 7.77 -4.45 4.44
CA VAL A 92 7.64 -3.80 5.75
C VAL A 92 6.30 -4.14 6.43
N CYS A 93 5.22 -4.22 5.65
CA CYS A 93 3.91 -4.61 6.17
C CYS A 93 3.91 -6.04 6.71
N GLU A 94 4.52 -6.99 6.00
CA GLU A 94 4.64 -8.39 6.43
C GLU A 94 5.43 -8.52 7.74
N GLU A 95 6.57 -7.86 7.87
CA GLU A 95 7.37 -7.83 9.09
C GLU A 95 6.56 -7.28 10.28
N SER A 96 5.66 -6.33 10.02
CA SER A 96 4.78 -5.73 11.03
C SER A 96 3.46 -6.52 11.23
N GLY A 97 3.28 -7.65 10.55
CA GLY A 97 2.09 -8.51 10.64
C GLY A 97 0.88 -7.98 9.85
N TYR A 98 1.05 -6.97 9.00
CA TYR A 98 0.01 -6.44 8.13
C TYR A 98 -0.07 -7.18 6.79
N GLN A 99 -1.27 -7.26 6.24
CA GLN A 99 -1.51 -7.68 4.85
C GLN A 99 -1.82 -6.44 4.01
N VAL A 100 -1.31 -6.40 2.79
CA VAL A 100 -1.58 -5.31 1.84
C VAL A 100 -2.67 -5.73 0.87
N LEU A 101 -3.73 -4.94 0.79
CA LEU A 101 -4.72 -4.97 -0.28
C LEU A 101 -4.30 -3.91 -1.30
N PHE A 102 -4.00 -4.30 -2.52
CA PHE A 102 -3.64 -3.32 -3.54
C PHE A 102 -4.68 -3.20 -4.65
N ALA A 103 -4.71 -2.03 -5.29
CA ALA A 103 -5.52 -1.76 -6.46
C ALA A 103 -4.72 -0.94 -7.47
N ASP A 104 -4.82 -1.33 -8.74
CA ASP A 104 -4.29 -0.60 -9.88
C ASP A 104 -5.34 0.39 -10.40
N SER A 105 -5.08 1.69 -10.24
CA SER A 105 -5.98 2.75 -10.69
C SER A 105 -5.91 3.00 -12.20
N ARG A 106 -4.84 2.55 -12.86
CA ARG A 106 -4.53 2.83 -14.28
C ARG A 106 -4.66 4.31 -14.60
N GLU A 107 -4.06 5.15 -13.76
CA GLU A 107 -4.10 6.61 -13.86
C GLU A 107 -5.53 7.19 -13.98
N SER A 108 -6.55 6.48 -13.45
CA SER A 108 -7.96 6.89 -13.53
C SER A 108 -8.50 7.33 -12.18
N ALA A 109 -8.89 8.60 -12.06
CA ALA A 109 -9.52 9.17 -10.87
C ALA A 109 -10.75 8.37 -10.40
N ARG A 110 -11.57 7.89 -11.35
CA ARG A 110 -12.76 7.08 -11.02
C ARG A 110 -12.39 5.73 -10.42
N ARG A 111 -11.34 5.07 -10.95
CA ARG A 111 -10.86 3.78 -10.42
C ARG A 111 -10.18 3.95 -9.07
N GLU A 112 -9.34 4.98 -8.92
CA GLU A 112 -8.71 5.33 -7.65
C GLU A 112 -9.77 5.54 -6.56
N LYS A 113 -10.76 6.41 -6.78
CA LYS A 113 -11.85 6.68 -5.83
C LYS A 113 -12.65 5.42 -5.50
N ARG A 114 -12.90 4.54 -6.48
CA ARG A 114 -13.58 3.26 -6.24
C ARG A 114 -12.73 2.31 -5.40
N ALA A 115 -11.43 2.22 -5.64
CA ALA A 115 -10.51 1.40 -4.87
C ALA A 115 -10.45 1.87 -3.41
N LEU A 116 -10.29 3.17 -3.18
CA LEU A 116 -10.28 3.77 -1.84
C LEU A 116 -11.57 3.44 -1.08
N ARG A 117 -12.75 3.58 -1.69
CA ARG A 117 -14.03 3.18 -1.07
C ARG A 117 -14.04 1.69 -0.72
N GLY A 118 -13.60 0.82 -1.62
CA GLY A 118 -13.51 -0.62 -1.36
C GLY A 118 -12.59 -0.96 -0.20
N PHE A 119 -11.50 -0.23 -0.02
CA PHE A 119 -10.62 -0.40 1.14
C PHE A 119 -11.28 0.03 2.43
N LEU A 120 -12.02 1.14 2.43
CA LEU A 120 -12.80 1.58 3.59
C LEU A 120 -13.88 0.57 3.97
N ASP A 121 -14.58 0.01 2.99
CA ASP A 121 -15.57 -1.06 3.21
C ASP A 121 -14.93 -2.30 3.84
N ASN A 122 -13.68 -2.59 3.52
CA ASN A 122 -12.86 -3.64 4.13
C ASN A 122 -12.24 -3.23 5.47
N ARG A 123 -12.48 -1.99 5.95
CA ARG A 123 -11.97 -1.44 7.20
C ARG A 123 -10.45 -1.56 7.32
N VAL A 124 -9.73 -1.16 6.29
CA VAL A 124 -8.27 -1.10 6.37
C VAL A 124 -7.83 -0.16 7.49
N ASP A 125 -6.72 -0.44 8.14
CA ASP A 125 -6.19 0.36 9.25
C ASP A 125 -5.48 1.63 8.76
N GLY A 126 -5.13 1.68 7.48
CA GLY A 126 -4.51 2.84 6.84
C GLY A 126 -4.41 2.67 5.33
N LEU A 127 -4.09 3.76 4.66
CA LEU A 127 -3.98 3.87 3.21
C LEU A 127 -2.59 4.36 2.79
N ILE A 128 -2.04 3.75 1.76
CA ILE A 128 -0.87 4.24 1.03
C ILE A 128 -1.33 4.51 -0.40
N VAL A 129 -1.15 5.75 -0.90
CA VAL A 129 -1.72 6.15 -2.18
C VAL A 129 -0.66 6.77 -3.09
N ASN A 130 -0.37 6.09 -4.21
CA ASN A 130 0.28 6.71 -5.34
C ASN A 130 -0.82 7.29 -6.24
N THR A 131 -1.19 8.55 -5.97
CA THR A 131 -2.37 9.19 -6.57
C THR A 131 -2.21 9.47 -8.05
N CYS A 132 -3.33 9.49 -8.78
CA CYS A 132 -3.40 9.96 -10.17
C CYS A 132 -3.44 11.51 -10.30
N GLY A 133 -3.43 12.26 -9.16
CA GLY A 133 -3.42 13.73 -9.14
C GLY A 133 -4.76 14.39 -9.49
N SER A 134 -5.88 13.68 -9.35
CA SER A 134 -7.20 14.21 -9.71
C SER A 134 -8.28 13.95 -8.66
N ASN A 135 -7.90 13.51 -7.45
CA ASN A 135 -8.81 13.23 -6.34
C ASN A 135 -8.37 13.90 -5.04
N ASP A 136 -7.63 15.00 -5.13
CA ASP A 136 -7.05 15.67 -3.97
C ASP A 136 -8.08 16.00 -2.90
N GLU A 137 -9.21 16.59 -3.28
CA GLU A 137 -10.32 16.89 -2.36
C GLU A 137 -10.82 15.64 -1.62
N TYR A 138 -10.94 14.52 -2.33
CA TYR A 138 -11.40 13.27 -1.70
C TYR A 138 -10.36 12.68 -0.74
N LEU A 139 -9.08 12.79 -1.06
CA LEU A 139 -8.00 12.35 -0.16
C LEU A 139 -7.95 13.21 1.10
N LEU A 140 -8.15 14.53 0.98
CA LEU A 140 -8.25 15.46 2.11
C LEU A 140 -9.49 15.13 2.97
N GLU A 141 -10.65 14.88 2.35
CA GLU A 141 -11.86 14.43 3.08
C GLU A 141 -11.58 13.17 3.92
N LEU A 142 -10.84 12.19 3.36
CA LEU A 142 -10.50 10.97 4.09
C LEU A 142 -9.60 11.26 5.29
N GLN A 143 -8.61 12.14 5.13
CA GLN A 143 -7.73 12.56 6.22
C GLN A 143 -8.49 13.30 7.33
N GLU A 144 -9.38 14.24 6.97
CA GLU A 144 -10.23 14.96 7.93
C GLU A 144 -11.14 14.01 8.72
N ARG A 145 -11.57 12.92 8.12
CA ARG A 145 -12.32 11.85 8.79
C ARG A 145 -11.47 10.96 9.69
N GLY A 146 -10.17 11.27 9.83
CA GLY A 146 -9.23 10.53 10.67
C GLY A 146 -8.77 9.20 10.09
N ILE A 147 -8.89 8.98 8.79
CA ILE A 147 -8.33 7.80 8.12
C ILE A 147 -6.81 7.99 8.00
N PRO A 148 -5.97 7.11 8.60
CA PRO A 148 -4.53 7.17 8.42
C PRO A 148 -4.17 7.04 6.94
N LEU A 149 -3.52 8.05 6.39
CA LEU A 149 -3.23 8.15 4.96
C LEU A 149 -1.82 8.72 4.75
N VAL A 150 -1.06 8.10 3.85
CA VAL A 150 0.21 8.61 3.36
C VAL A 150 0.26 8.53 1.84
N LEU A 151 0.81 9.55 1.21
CA LEU A 151 1.04 9.56 -0.22
C LEU A 151 2.43 8.96 -0.53
N ALA A 152 2.50 8.23 -1.63
CA ALA A 152 3.74 7.67 -2.15
C ALA A 152 4.09 8.28 -3.50
N ASP A 153 5.28 8.85 -3.62
CA ASP A 153 5.86 9.47 -4.81
C ASP A 153 5.19 10.78 -5.27
N ARG A 154 3.86 10.85 -5.25
CA ARG A 154 3.10 11.98 -5.80
C ARG A 154 2.41 12.77 -4.68
N PRO A 155 2.88 13.99 -4.36
CA PRO A 155 2.18 14.91 -3.46
C PRO A 155 0.87 15.39 -4.08
N LEU A 156 0.00 15.98 -3.25
CA LEU A 156 -1.14 16.77 -3.74
C LEU A 156 -0.67 18.03 -4.47
N MET A 157 -1.59 18.69 -5.18
CA MET A 157 -1.34 19.99 -5.82
C MET A 157 -0.88 21.04 -4.78
N GLU A 158 -1.45 21.03 -3.58
CA GLU A 158 -0.96 21.77 -2.43
C GLU A 158 -0.12 20.86 -1.54
N PRO A 159 1.22 21.00 -1.56
CA PRO A 159 2.10 20.15 -0.76
C PRO A 159 1.93 20.39 0.75
N GLY A 160 2.17 19.35 1.53
CA GLY A 160 2.21 19.42 3.00
C GLY A 160 0.86 19.21 3.70
N LEU A 161 -0.24 19.07 2.98
CA LEU A 161 -1.54 18.77 3.57
C LEU A 161 -1.68 17.30 3.98
N ILE A 162 -1.02 16.40 3.25
CA ILE A 162 -0.92 14.96 3.57
C ILE A 162 0.54 14.56 3.58
N ASP A 163 0.95 13.77 4.56
CA ASP A 163 2.31 13.23 4.64
C ASP A 163 2.64 12.47 3.33
N THR A 164 3.78 12.84 2.74
CA THR A 164 4.19 12.28 1.45
C THR A 164 5.62 11.75 1.53
N VAL A 165 5.82 10.53 1.06
CA VAL A 165 7.15 9.94 0.85
C VAL A 165 7.46 9.97 -0.63
N CYS A 166 8.42 10.78 -1.04
CA CYS A 166 8.84 10.94 -2.43
C CYS A 166 10.35 11.02 -2.57
N SER A 167 10.87 10.84 -3.78
CA SER A 167 12.27 11.11 -4.10
C SER A 167 12.49 12.62 -4.33
N ARG A 168 13.74 13.07 -4.19
CA ARG A 168 14.15 14.45 -4.50
C ARG A 168 14.24 14.66 -6.02
N ASN A 169 13.07 14.66 -6.68
CA ASN A 169 12.96 14.62 -8.12
C ASN A 169 13.68 15.77 -8.83
N GLN A 170 13.52 17.00 -8.35
CA GLN A 170 14.12 18.18 -8.94
C GLN A 170 15.65 18.17 -8.79
N GLU A 171 16.12 17.95 -7.57
CA GLU A 171 17.55 17.94 -7.23
C GLU A 171 18.28 16.80 -7.97
N ASN A 172 17.70 15.61 -7.97
CA ASN A 172 18.30 14.45 -8.62
C ASN A 172 18.40 14.67 -10.15
N ALA A 173 17.36 15.23 -10.78
CA ALA A 173 17.41 15.57 -12.21
C ALA A 173 18.46 16.65 -12.50
N ALA A 174 18.57 17.66 -11.65
CA ALA A 174 19.60 18.67 -11.76
C ALA A 174 21.01 18.09 -11.61
N GLU A 175 21.23 17.18 -10.66
CA GLU A 175 22.51 16.47 -10.47
C GLU A 175 22.89 15.64 -11.70
N CYS A 176 21.96 14.85 -12.23
CA CYS A 176 22.18 14.07 -13.45
C CYS A 176 22.54 14.97 -14.64
N THR A 177 21.82 16.09 -14.80
CA THR A 177 22.09 17.06 -15.89
C THR A 177 23.46 17.69 -15.74
N ARG A 178 23.84 18.15 -14.55
CA ARG A 178 25.16 18.69 -14.26
C ARG A 178 26.28 17.69 -14.54
N LEU A 179 26.06 16.43 -14.18
CA LEU A 179 27.03 15.37 -14.46
C LEU A 179 27.27 15.23 -15.98
N LEU A 180 26.22 15.21 -16.80
CA LEU A 180 26.36 15.12 -18.26
C LEU A 180 27.10 16.31 -18.82
N LEU A 181 26.72 17.54 -18.43
CA LEU A 181 27.40 18.78 -18.85
C LEU A 181 28.89 18.77 -18.44
N SER A 182 29.19 18.30 -17.22
CA SER A 182 30.59 18.22 -16.75
C SER A 182 31.46 17.22 -17.50
N GLN A 183 30.84 16.22 -18.17
CA GLN A 183 31.52 15.29 -19.05
C GLN A 183 31.75 15.84 -20.47
N GLY A 184 31.34 17.08 -20.73
CA GLY A 184 31.56 17.77 -22.00
C GLY A 184 30.44 17.55 -23.03
N TYR A 185 29.30 17.03 -22.64
CA TYR A 185 28.13 16.98 -23.52
C TYR A 185 27.56 18.38 -23.70
N GLU A 186 27.51 18.89 -24.89
CA GLU A 186 27.02 20.22 -25.25
C GLU A 186 25.49 20.22 -25.40
N HIS A 187 24.91 19.10 -25.81
CA HIS A 187 23.47 18.89 -25.98
C HIS A 187 22.96 17.79 -25.04
N VAL A 188 22.15 18.18 -24.13
CA VAL A 188 21.48 17.28 -23.16
C VAL A 188 19.97 17.46 -23.32
N ALA A 189 19.26 16.41 -23.75
CA ALA A 189 17.81 16.46 -23.96
C ALA A 189 17.06 15.69 -22.86
N PHE A 190 15.86 16.17 -22.53
CA PHE A 190 14.96 15.55 -21.56
C PHE A 190 13.80 14.87 -22.29
N PHE A 191 13.70 13.55 -22.14
CA PHE A 191 12.59 12.76 -22.67
C PHE A 191 11.68 12.30 -21.53
N SER A 192 10.39 12.48 -21.68
CA SER A 192 9.38 12.05 -20.70
C SER A 192 8.07 11.68 -21.40
N GLU A 193 7.30 10.79 -20.79
CA GLU A 193 5.86 10.73 -21.06
C GLU A 193 5.21 12.06 -20.61
N THR A 194 3.88 12.22 -20.83
CA THR A 194 3.13 13.44 -20.46
C THR A 194 3.57 14.02 -19.12
N ILE A 195 4.07 15.24 -19.13
CA ILE A 195 4.64 15.91 -17.95
C ILE A 195 3.52 16.55 -17.11
N ALA A 196 2.58 17.20 -17.77
CA ALA A 196 1.54 17.99 -17.11
C ALA A 196 0.71 17.20 -16.10
N LYS A 197 0.49 17.77 -14.91
CA LYS A 197 -0.28 17.19 -13.78
C LYS A 197 0.34 15.96 -13.14
N ILE A 198 1.59 15.65 -13.42
CA ILE A 198 2.34 14.56 -12.80
C ILE A 198 3.53 15.17 -12.04
N ALA A 199 3.32 15.51 -10.78
CA ALA A 199 4.29 16.26 -9.98
C ALA A 199 5.74 15.75 -10.06
N PRO A 200 6.05 14.44 -9.96
CA PRO A 200 7.42 13.96 -10.13
C PRO A 200 8.03 14.26 -11.50
N ARG A 201 7.23 14.24 -12.57
CA ARG A 201 7.69 14.56 -13.93
C ARG A 201 7.93 16.06 -14.10
N GLU A 202 7.03 16.88 -13.59
CA GLU A 202 7.19 18.35 -13.57
C GLU A 202 8.44 18.76 -12.81
N LEU A 203 8.68 18.19 -11.63
CA LEU A 203 9.87 18.47 -10.83
C LEU A 203 11.17 18.03 -11.54
N ARG A 204 11.20 16.86 -12.14
CA ARG A 204 12.38 16.40 -12.91
C ARG A 204 12.63 17.30 -14.12
N CYS A 205 11.58 17.63 -14.87
CA CYS A 205 11.67 18.55 -16.00
C CYS A 205 12.21 19.91 -15.56
N LYS A 206 11.71 20.44 -14.46
CA LYS A 206 12.18 21.70 -13.88
C LYS A 206 13.66 21.64 -13.49
N GLY A 207 14.09 20.60 -12.77
CA GLY A 207 15.49 20.43 -12.36
C GLY A 207 16.44 20.35 -13.57
N TYR A 208 16.02 19.65 -14.63
CA TYR A 208 16.74 19.60 -15.91
C TYR A 208 16.80 20.99 -16.56
N ALA A 209 15.65 21.64 -16.78
CA ALA A 209 15.55 22.91 -17.50
C ALA A 209 16.32 24.05 -16.80
N ASP A 210 16.18 24.17 -15.49
CA ASP A 210 16.91 25.16 -14.69
C ASP A 210 18.43 24.96 -14.88
N THR A 211 18.92 23.72 -14.79
CA THR A 211 20.35 23.40 -14.90
C THR A 211 20.93 23.68 -16.29
N VAL A 212 20.20 23.33 -17.36
CA VAL A 212 20.61 23.61 -18.73
C VAL A 212 20.66 25.14 -18.98
N THR A 213 19.64 25.86 -18.48
CA THR A 213 19.58 27.32 -18.61
C THR A 213 20.73 28.00 -17.87
N GLU A 214 21.06 27.52 -16.66
CA GLU A 214 22.23 27.99 -15.90
C GLU A 214 23.56 27.79 -16.63
N SER A 215 23.66 26.76 -17.47
CA SER A 215 24.84 26.52 -18.32
C SER A 215 24.91 27.41 -19.56
N GLY A 216 23.90 28.23 -19.83
CA GLY A 216 23.81 29.12 -20.99
C GLY A 216 23.20 28.46 -22.24
N ALA A 217 22.67 27.24 -22.13
CA ALA A 217 22.02 26.52 -23.23
C ALA A 217 20.48 26.63 -23.13
N ALA A 218 19.80 26.32 -24.23
CA ALA A 218 18.34 26.20 -24.26
C ALA A 218 17.90 24.78 -23.92
N PRO A 219 16.90 24.60 -23.04
CA PRO A 219 16.38 23.26 -22.74
C PRO A 219 15.70 22.60 -23.95
N GLU A 220 16.02 21.32 -24.18
CA GLU A 220 15.43 20.49 -25.20
C GLU A 220 14.54 19.44 -24.55
N ILE A 221 13.21 19.64 -24.58
CA ILE A 221 12.23 18.82 -23.87
C ILE A 221 11.33 18.11 -24.90
N TYR A 222 11.24 16.78 -24.79
CA TYR A 222 10.46 15.93 -25.67
C TYR A 222 9.48 15.09 -24.87
N GLU A 223 8.16 15.28 -25.11
CA GLU A 223 7.14 14.38 -24.61
C GLU A 223 6.91 13.24 -25.62
N ILE A 224 7.01 12.00 -25.13
CA ILE A 224 6.76 10.78 -25.91
C ILE A 224 5.45 10.14 -25.42
N ASN A 225 4.62 9.70 -26.38
CA ASN A 225 3.34 9.03 -26.11
C ASN A 225 3.49 7.51 -26.25
#